data_212ac083aeef854b48e9e240cbcc1745
#
_entry.id   212ac083aeef854b48e9e240cbcc1745
#
_cell.length_a   1.000
_cell.length_b   1.000
_cell.length_c   1.000
_cell.angle_alpha   90.00
_cell.angle_beta   90.00
_cell.angle_gamma   90.00
#
_symmetry.space_group_name_H-M   'P 1'
#
loop_
_entity.id
_entity.type
_entity.pdbx_description
1 polymer ?
#
loop_
_entity_poly.entity_id
_entity_poly.type
_entity_poly.pdbx_seq_one_letter_code
_entity_poly.pdbx_strand_id
1 'polypeptide(L)'
;MTGAAARFGWHADSYDTSLASIRYRLLMPLEALQAQGVPIARFDPARDPASYDAVIFSKSHSAGAVAAAQALRAAGRGVIFDLCDNLIAAHAVRHVSDARLARFRAMLDAATHLTFSTAMLAEQIGAAVPGATADRRVIPDALDMPDTLPPPSSRDGLRQMAALDRFLARRPDALHAIWFGKSLGSVSGYAHLHAVADLLAAQPFPITLTVVSNAPLRWLLGRWRWRLQVHYVGWRQETAHAVLQRHRVAVLPVASNDYTVGKTINRPATALLAGLGVVADSIPSYEELRPFVALDDWEGGLARYHHQWEAEQPLLAAGRAHLAARYSPLAVARRWRVVLDRL
;
A
#
# COMPACT_ATOMS: atom_id res chain seq x y z
N MET A 1 34.90 -5.73 12.84
CA MET A 1 34.68 -4.31 12.49
C MET A 1 33.57 -3.82 13.39
N THR A 2 33.87 -3.07 14.43
CA THR A 2 32.89 -2.40 15.29
C THR A 2 32.22 -1.32 14.44
N GLY A 3 31.02 -1.63 13.93
CA GLY A 3 30.24 -0.69 13.14
C GLY A 3 29.95 0.57 13.96
N ALA A 4 30.15 1.75 13.36
CA ALA A 4 29.77 3.02 13.97
C ALA A 4 28.29 2.91 14.41
N ALA A 5 28.01 3.40 15.62
CA ALA A 5 26.63 3.39 16.15
C ALA A 5 25.70 4.14 15.19
N ALA A 6 24.52 3.56 14.95
CA ALA A 6 23.54 4.19 14.05
C ALA A 6 23.15 5.59 14.58
N ARG A 7 23.24 6.61 13.72
CA ARG A 7 22.85 7.99 14.01
C ARG A 7 21.35 8.19 13.91
N PHE A 8 20.68 7.38 13.06
CA PHE A 8 19.24 7.44 12.83
C PHE A 8 18.56 6.16 13.31
N GLY A 9 17.41 6.32 13.97
CA GLY A 9 16.53 5.20 14.35
C GLY A 9 15.30 5.13 13.48
N TRP A 10 14.75 3.92 13.27
CA TRP A 10 13.47 3.74 12.61
C TRP A 10 12.58 2.81 13.43
N HIS A 11 11.45 3.33 13.88
CA HIS A 11 10.50 2.66 14.76
C HIS A 11 9.14 2.42 14.09
N ALA A 12 8.56 1.25 14.37
CA ALA A 12 7.15 0.94 14.15
C ALA A 12 6.61 0.11 15.31
N ASP A 13 5.31 0.22 15.60
CA ASP A 13 4.65 -0.55 16.67
C ASP A 13 4.59 -2.06 16.37
N SER A 14 4.84 -2.47 15.12
CA SER A 14 4.95 -3.86 14.66
C SER A 14 5.97 -3.96 13.52
N TYR A 15 6.67 -5.08 13.45
CA TYR A 15 7.59 -5.43 12.35
C TYR A 15 7.07 -6.64 11.54
N ASP A 16 5.77 -6.90 11.59
CA ASP A 16 5.12 -7.97 10.83
C ASP A 16 5.22 -7.70 9.33
N THR A 17 6.02 -8.53 8.64
CA THR A 17 6.25 -8.44 7.19
C THR A 17 5.01 -8.77 6.36
N SER A 18 3.99 -9.38 6.94
CA SER A 18 2.70 -9.59 6.27
C SER A 18 1.94 -8.28 6.01
N LEU A 19 2.27 -7.21 6.77
CA LEU A 19 1.67 -5.90 6.60
C LEU A 19 2.40 -5.12 5.51
N ALA A 20 1.71 -4.85 4.40
CA ALA A 20 2.25 -4.08 3.27
C ALA A 20 2.83 -2.73 3.70
N SER A 21 2.16 -2.02 4.62
CA SER A 21 2.66 -0.74 5.14
C SER A 21 3.99 -0.86 5.88
N ILE A 22 4.26 -1.96 6.57
CA ILE A 22 5.55 -2.20 7.23
C ILE A 22 6.64 -2.47 6.18
N ARG A 23 6.36 -3.32 5.19
CA ARG A 23 7.33 -3.55 4.10
C ARG A 23 7.64 -2.28 3.34
N TYR A 24 6.60 -1.59 2.87
CA TYR A 24 6.72 -0.48 1.92
C TYR A 24 7.19 0.82 2.56
N ARG A 25 6.75 1.10 3.81
CA ARG A 25 7.14 2.35 4.50
C ARG A 25 8.41 2.24 5.32
N LEU A 26 8.74 1.03 5.83
CA LEU A 26 9.87 0.88 6.74
C LEU A 26 10.94 -0.05 6.18
N LEU A 27 10.62 -1.35 6.00
CA LEU A 27 11.68 -2.35 5.78
C LEU A 27 12.45 -2.13 4.48
N MET A 28 11.75 -1.95 3.38
CA MET A 28 12.39 -1.77 2.07
C MET A 28 13.20 -0.47 1.98
N PRO A 29 12.69 0.70 2.43
CA PRO A 29 13.51 1.91 2.48
C PRO A 29 14.67 1.82 3.47
N LEU A 30 14.48 1.18 4.63
CA LEU A 30 15.54 0.99 5.61
C LEU A 30 16.71 0.17 5.04
N GLU A 31 16.41 -0.99 4.44
CA GLU A 31 17.41 -1.85 3.79
C GLU A 31 18.14 -1.11 2.65
N ALA A 32 17.39 -0.37 1.83
CA ALA A 32 17.98 0.40 0.73
C ALA A 32 18.86 1.56 1.21
N LEU A 33 18.54 2.21 2.33
CA LEU A 33 19.38 3.24 2.96
C LEU A 33 20.65 2.64 3.56
N GLN A 34 20.53 1.51 4.26
CA GLN A 34 21.67 0.76 4.80
C GLN A 34 22.64 0.32 3.70
N ALA A 35 22.12 -0.18 2.59
CA ALA A 35 22.92 -0.55 1.42
C ALA A 35 23.65 0.64 0.79
N GLN A 36 23.17 1.88 1.00
CA GLN A 36 23.82 3.13 0.58
C GLN A 36 24.79 3.68 1.64
N GLY A 37 25.04 2.95 2.74
CA GLY A 37 25.94 3.36 3.83
C GLY A 37 25.36 4.43 4.76
N VAL A 38 24.04 4.69 4.73
CA VAL A 38 23.40 5.58 5.69
C VAL A 38 23.43 4.92 7.08
N PRO A 39 23.91 5.62 8.15
CA PRO A 39 24.03 5.06 9.50
C PRO A 39 22.65 5.01 10.20
N ILE A 40 21.75 4.19 9.68
CA ILE A 40 20.37 4.01 10.14
C ILE A 40 20.12 2.55 10.55
N ALA A 41 19.37 2.35 11.63
CA ALA A 41 18.97 1.03 12.11
C ALA A 41 17.56 1.07 12.72
N ARG A 42 17.04 -0.10 13.10
CA ARG A 42 15.82 -0.14 13.93
C ARG A 42 16.10 0.61 15.23
N PHE A 43 15.12 1.42 15.65
CA PHE A 43 15.22 2.16 16.89
C PHE A 43 15.30 1.22 18.10
N ASP A 44 16.28 1.46 18.97
CA ASP A 44 16.44 0.77 20.24
C ASP A 44 16.01 1.71 21.38
N PRO A 45 14.90 1.43 22.05
CA PRO A 45 14.41 2.27 23.15
C PRO A 45 15.28 2.23 24.41
N ALA A 46 16.22 1.27 24.52
CA ALA A 46 17.15 1.17 25.63
C ALA A 46 18.37 2.10 25.48
N ARG A 47 18.62 2.64 24.28
CA ARG A 47 19.68 3.60 24.04
C ARG A 47 19.27 4.99 24.51
N ASP A 48 20.27 5.75 24.97
CA ASP A 48 20.08 7.18 25.29
C ASP A 48 19.50 7.94 24.08
N PRO A 49 18.34 8.61 24.21
CA PRO A 49 17.78 9.44 23.16
C PRO A 49 18.78 10.44 22.57
N ALA A 50 19.66 11.01 23.38
CA ALA A 50 20.71 11.95 22.94
C ALA A 50 21.72 11.33 21.96
N SER A 51 21.82 10.01 21.88
CA SER A 51 22.71 9.28 20.96
C SER A 51 22.20 9.19 19.52
N TYR A 52 20.96 9.58 19.28
CA TYR A 52 20.41 9.68 17.94
C TYR A 52 20.43 11.12 17.44
N ASP A 53 20.59 11.32 16.14
CA ASP A 53 20.33 12.61 15.51
C ASP A 53 18.83 12.77 15.26
N ALA A 54 18.17 11.70 14.78
CA ALA A 54 16.73 11.64 14.64
C ALA A 54 16.19 10.20 14.67
N VAL A 55 14.88 10.08 14.97
CA VAL A 55 14.14 8.81 14.88
C VAL A 55 12.89 8.99 14.02
N ILE A 56 12.69 8.06 13.09
CA ILE A 56 11.50 7.95 12.25
C ILE A 56 10.49 7.02 12.94
N PHE A 57 9.27 7.48 13.13
CA PHE A 57 8.15 6.72 13.70
C PHE A 57 7.10 6.46 12.60
N SER A 58 7.21 5.31 11.91
CA SER A 58 6.26 4.96 10.83
C SER A 58 4.98 4.39 11.39
N LYS A 59 3.86 5.12 11.24
CA LYS A 59 2.53 4.75 11.74
C LYS A 59 2.50 4.43 13.24
N SER A 60 3.52 4.78 13.97
CA SER A 60 3.72 4.40 15.36
C SER A 60 3.20 5.52 16.28
N HIS A 61 2.22 5.16 17.10
CA HIS A 61 1.59 6.06 18.08
C HIS A 61 1.09 5.27 19.30
N SER A 62 1.78 4.17 19.66
CA SER A 62 1.59 3.52 20.95
C SER A 62 2.03 4.45 22.10
N ALA A 63 1.63 4.14 23.32
CA ALA A 63 2.07 4.93 24.48
C ALA A 63 3.60 4.98 24.58
N GLY A 64 4.27 3.85 24.32
CA GLY A 64 5.75 3.80 24.31
C GLY A 64 6.36 4.64 23.19
N ALA A 65 5.79 4.63 21.99
CA ALA A 65 6.26 5.46 20.87
C ALA A 65 6.12 6.97 21.18
N VAL A 66 4.99 7.38 21.76
CA VAL A 66 4.76 8.78 22.17
C VAL A 66 5.78 9.20 23.23
N ALA A 67 6.00 8.37 24.26
CA ALA A 67 7.00 8.66 25.31
C ALA A 67 8.42 8.77 24.74
N ALA A 68 8.80 7.87 23.82
CA ALA A 68 10.10 7.92 23.14
C ALA A 68 10.26 9.18 22.28
N ALA A 69 9.23 9.56 21.54
CA ALA A 69 9.22 10.79 20.73
C ALA A 69 9.38 12.05 21.61
N GLN A 70 8.68 12.11 22.73
CA GLN A 70 8.79 13.21 23.69
C GLN A 70 10.18 13.30 24.33
N ALA A 71 10.78 12.15 24.68
CA ALA A 71 12.15 12.10 25.23
C ALA A 71 13.20 12.57 24.20
N LEU A 72 13.08 12.14 22.93
CA LEU A 72 13.93 12.62 21.84
C LEU A 72 13.80 14.14 21.65
N ARG A 73 12.56 14.64 21.63
CA ARG A 73 12.30 16.07 21.52
C ARG A 73 12.91 16.87 22.67
N ALA A 74 12.76 16.38 23.91
CA ALA A 74 13.35 17.00 25.09
C ALA A 74 14.88 17.00 25.02
N ALA A 75 15.50 16.00 24.42
CA ALA A 75 16.94 15.92 24.16
C ALA A 75 17.38 16.77 22.94
N GLY A 76 16.51 17.54 22.31
CA GLY A 76 16.81 18.36 21.14
C GLY A 76 17.05 17.55 19.86
N ARG A 77 16.51 16.33 19.79
CA ARG A 77 16.70 15.42 18.64
C ARG A 77 15.51 15.45 17.67
N GLY A 78 15.79 15.08 16.41
CA GLY A 78 14.79 15.02 15.37
C GLY A 78 13.75 13.91 15.65
N VAL A 79 12.46 14.27 15.56
CA VAL A 79 11.35 13.34 15.60
C VAL A 79 10.61 13.43 14.29
N ILE A 80 10.71 12.37 13.46
CA ILE A 80 10.01 12.30 12.18
C ILE A 80 8.79 11.40 12.36
N PHE A 81 7.59 11.97 12.28
CA PHE A 81 6.37 11.15 12.28
C PHE A 81 5.93 10.87 10.85
N ASP A 82 5.94 9.59 10.47
CA ASP A 82 5.72 9.11 9.12
C ASP A 82 4.33 8.50 8.97
N LEU A 83 3.51 9.08 8.08
CA LEU A 83 2.08 8.87 7.95
C LEU A 83 1.67 8.28 6.59
N CYS A 84 0.81 7.26 6.60
CA CYS A 84 0.20 6.71 5.40
C CYS A 84 -1.32 6.47 5.53
N ASP A 85 -1.93 6.85 6.64
CA ASP A 85 -3.37 6.76 6.88
C ASP A 85 -3.88 8.02 7.59
N ASN A 86 -5.07 8.50 7.19
CA ASN A 86 -5.75 9.60 7.87
C ASN A 86 -6.54 9.04 9.06
N LEU A 87 -5.92 9.04 10.25
CA LEU A 87 -6.58 8.56 11.48
C LEU A 87 -7.70 9.50 11.94
N ILE A 88 -7.64 10.77 11.59
CA ILE A 88 -8.69 11.74 11.95
C ILE A 88 -9.97 11.41 11.18
N ALA A 89 -9.88 11.20 9.86
CA ALA A 89 -11.01 10.77 9.06
C ALA A 89 -11.50 9.36 9.46
N ALA A 90 -10.58 8.43 9.79
CA ALA A 90 -10.94 7.12 10.28
C ALA A 90 -11.69 7.18 11.64
N HIS A 91 -11.36 8.11 12.51
CA HIS A 91 -12.08 8.33 13.77
C HIS A 91 -13.50 8.86 13.51
N ALA A 92 -13.68 9.80 12.59
CA ALA A 92 -14.99 10.35 12.23
C ALA A 92 -16.01 9.28 11.83
N VAL A 93 -15.53 8.17 11.22
CA VAL A 93 -16.35 6.99 10.87
C VAL A 93 -16.26 5.85 11.91
N ARG A 94 -15.85 6.15 13.13
CA ARG A 94 -15.76 5.25 14.29
C ARG A 94 -14.85 4.02 14.10
N HIS A 95 -13.84 4.09 13.25
CA HIS A 95 -12.82 3.03 13.10
C HIS A 95 -11.65 3.13 14.07
N VAL A 96 -11.51 4.27 14.71
CA VAL A 96 -10.41 4.58 15.63
C VAL A 96 -11.03 5.09 16.93
N SER A 97 -10.58 4.57 18.07
CA SER A 97 -11.02 5.01 19.39
C SER A 97 -10.44 6.39 19.76
N ASP A 98 -11.13 7.11 20.67
CA ASP A 98 -10.66 8.41 21.18
C ASP A 98 -9.26 8.33 21.77
N ALA A 99 -8.95 7.29 22.53
CA ALA A 99 -7.63 7.07 23.12
C ALA A 99 -6.54 6.90 22.03
N ARG A 100 -6.87 6.26 20.91
CA ARG A 100 -5.94 6.12 19.78
C ARG A 100 -5.74 7.43 19.05
N LEU A 101 -6.81 8.20 18.84
CA LEU A 101 -6.74 9.53 18.23
C LEU A 101 -5.94 10.50 19.12
N ALA A 102 -6.13 10.45 20.44
CA ALA A 102 -5.36 11.28 21.38
C ALA A 102 -3.85 11.01 21.28
N ARG A 103 -3.44 9.73 21.23
CA ARG A 103 -2.01 9.37 21.03
C ARG A 103 -1.48 9.81 19.66
N PHE A 104 -2.30 9.69 18.62
CA PHE A 104 -1.92 10.17 17.29
C PHE A 104 -1.66 11.69 17.30
N ARG A 105 -2.51 12.47 17.96
CA ARG A 105 -2.31 13.92 18.15
C ARG A 105 -1.04 14.21 18.96
N ALA A 106 -0.81 13.48 20.04
CA ALA A 106 0.40 13.64 20.84
C ALA A 106 1.69 13.36 20.03
N MET A 107 1.66 12.42 19.07
CA MET A 107 2.76 12.21 18.14
C MET A 107 2.93 13.38 17.16
N LEU A 108 1.83 13.96 16.64
CA LEU A 108 1.90 15.16 15.79
C LEU A 108 2.54 16.34 16.55
N ASP A 109 2.20 16.52 17.82
CA ASP A 109 2.74 17.58 18.67
C ASP A 109 4.22 17.37 19.01
N ALA A 110 4.65 16.12 19.19
CA ALA A 110 6.05 15.76 19.44
C ALA A 110 6.93 15.84 18.18
N ALA A 111 6.35 15.74 16.98
CA ALA A 111 7.12 15.70 15.75
C ALA A 111 7.81 17.02 15.42
N THR A 112 9.06 16.94 14.97
CA THR A 112 9.81 18.06 14.35
C THR A 112 9.61 18.06 12.83
N HIS A 113 9.35 16.88 12.26
CA HIS A 113 9.12 16.67 10.84
C HIS A 113 7.95 15.71 10.64
N LEU A 114 7.14 15.98 9.62
CA LEU A 114 6.03 15.11 9.19
C LEU A 114 6.32 14.61 7.77
N THR A 115 6.26 13.31 7.59
CA THR A 115 6.31 12.70 6.25
C THR A 115 4.99 12.03 5.93
N PHE A 116 4.58 12.14 4.68
CA PHE A 116 3.28 11.65 4.22
C PHE A 116 3.46 10.78 2.98
N SER A 117 2.65 9.74 2.86
CA SER A 117 2.70 8.87 1.68
C SER A 117 2.11 9.54 0.42
N THR A 118 1.24 10.54 0.58
CA THR A 118 0.60 11.28 -0.54
C THR A 118 0.46 12.76 -0.21
N ALA A 119 0.37 13.60 -1.25
CA ALA A 119 0.12 15.03 -1.11
C ALA A 119 -1.26 15.30 -0.48
N MET A 120 -2.29 14.56 -0.90
CA MET A 120 -3.64 14.68 -0.35
C MET A 120 -3.67 14.39 1.15
N LEU A 121 -2.96 13.37 1.62
CA LEU A 121 -2.84 13.09 3.05
C LEU A 121 -2.16 14.24 3.81
N ALA A 122 -1.13 14.84 3.22
CA ALA A 122 -0.45 16.00 3.80
C ALA A 122 -1.40 17.21 3.91
N GLU A 123 -2.20 17.47 2.90
CA GLU A 123 -3.21 18.53 2.89
C GLU A 123 -4.29 18.29 3.97
N GLN A 124 -4.86 17.08 4.01
CA GLN A 124 -5.89 16.72 4.97
C GLN A 124 -5.42 16.85 6.43
N ILE A 125 -4.24 16.31 6.74
CA ILE A 125 -3.67 16.42 8.09
C ILE A 125 -3.31 17.88 8.40
N GLY A 126 -2.78 18.60 7.40
CA GLY A 126 -2.47 20.03 7.54
C GLY A 126 -3.69 20.89 7.85
N ALA A 127 -4.81 20.63 7.21
CA ALA A 127 -6.07 21.32 7.46
C ALA A 127 -6.65 20.98 8.85
N ALA A 128 -6.50 19.71 9.28
CA ALA A 128 -7.02 19.24 10.57
C ALA A 128 -6.17 19.67 11.79
N VAL A 129 -4.89 20.04 11.56
CA VAL A 129 -3.94 20.46 12.62
C VAL A 129 -3.16 21.71 12.14
N PRO A 130 -3.82 22.87 12.02
CA PRO A 130 -3.23 24.08 11.43
C PRO A 130 -2.07 24.66 12.24
N GLY A 131 -1.97 24.36 13.53
CA GLY A 131 -0.90 24.81 14.42
C GLY A 131 0.39 23.98 14.40
N ALA A 132 0.45 22.89 13.63
CA ALA A 132 1.66 22.07 13.57
C ALA A 132 2.76 22.79 12.78
N THR A 133 3.87 23.13 13.46
CA THR A 133 5.03 23.86 12.91
C THR A 133 6.08 22.95 12.28
N ALA A 134 5.89 21.63 12.32
CA ALA A 134 6.80 20.64 11.77
C ALA A 134 7.00 20.78 10.25
N ASP A 135 8.24 20.61 9.76
CA ASP A 135 8.53 20.54 8.32
C ASP A 135 7.75 19.37 7.69
N ARG A 136 7.16 19.58 6.53
CA ARG A 136 6.27 18.62 5.86
C ARG A 136 6.87 18.14 4.55
N ARG A 137 6.93 16.83 4.36
CA ARG A 137 7.46 16.21 3.14
C ARG A 137 6.56 15.08 2.66
N VAL A 138 6.47 14.92 1.35
CA VAL A 138 5.80 13.76 0.73
C VAL A 138 6.87 12.76 0.29
N ILE A 139 6.84 11.58 0.90
CA ILE A 139 7.67 10.44 0.54
C ILE A 139 6.73 9.26 0.26
N PRO A 140 6.61 8.79 -0.99
CA PRO A 140 5.71 7.69 -1.32
C PRO A 140 6.18 6.36 -0.71
N ASP A 141 5.31 5.36 -0.74
CA ASP A 141 5.65 3.99 -0.40
C ASP A 141 6.66 3.42 -1.40
N ALA A 142 7.63 2.64 -0.94
CA ALA A 142 8.40 1.77 -1.83
C ALA A 142 7.53 0.58 -2.26
N LEU A 143 7.71 0.10 -3.49
CA LEU A 143 6.93 -1.03 -4.01
C LEU A 143 7.82 -2.24 -4.24
N ASP A 144 7.23 -3.44 -4.10
CA ASP A 144 7.87 -4.68 -4.49
C ASP A 144 8.16 -4.65 -6.01
N MET A 145 9.41 -4.81 -6.40
CA MET A 145 9.79 -4.92 -7.82
C MET A 145 9.68 -6.39 -8.25
N PRO A 146 9.01 -6.68 -9.38
CA PRO A 146 8.74 -8.07 -9.82
C PRO A 146 9.98 -8.96 -9.84
N ASP A 147 11.10 -8.44 -10.31
CA ASP A 147 12.36 -9.17 -10.47
C ASP A 147 13.01 -9.56 -9.12
N THR A 148 12.53 -9.01 -8.00
CA THR A 148 13.07 -9.30 -6.68
C THR A 148 12.23 -10.30 -5.89
N LEU A 149 11.08 -10.71 -6.42
CA LEU A 149 10.14 -11.58 -5.72
C LEU A 149 10.44 -13.07 -6.01
N PRO A 150 10.61 -13.90 -4.97
CA PRO A 150 10.84 -15.32 -5.16
C PRO A 150 9.58 -16.01 -5.70
N PRO A 151 9.72 -17.10 -6.47
CA PRO A 151 8.59 -17.90 -6.88
C PRO A 151 7.96 -18.62 -5.68
N PRO A 152 6.66 -18.97 -5.76
CA PRO A 152 5.99 -19.77 -4.74
C PRO A 152 6.71 -21.11 -4.54
N SER A 153 7.01 -21.45 -3.29
CA SER A 153 7.76 -22.69 -2.95
C SER A 153 7.06 -23.55 -1.90
N SER A 154 6.16 -22.99 -1.09
CA SER A 154 5.45 -23.77 -0.08
C SER A 154 4.44 -24.71 -0.71
N ARG A 155 4.23 -25.89 -0.08
CA ARG A 155 3.24 -26.88 -0.51
C ARG A 155 1.83 -26.29 -0.64
N ASP A 156 1.46 -25.43 0.30
CA ASP A 156 0.14 -24.78 0.30
C ASP A 156 0.04 -23.71 -0.79
N GLY A 157 1.10 -22.92 -1.00
CA GLY A 157 1.18 -21.96 -2.09
C GLY A 157 1.03 -22.65 -3.46
N LEU A 158 1.77 -23.75 -3.68
CA LEU A 158 1.66 -24.52 -4.92
C LEU A 158 0.27 -25.14 -5.13
N ARG A 159 -0.37 -25.66 -4.05
CA ARG A 159 -1.77 -26.16 -4.12
C ARG A 159 -2.75 -25.03 -4.48
N GLN A 160 -2.57 -23.86 -3.91
CA GLN A 160 -3.38 -22.68 -4.20
C GLN A 160 -3.25 -22.27 -5.66
N MET A 161 -2.03 -22.22 -6.19
CA MET A 161 -1.77 -21.91 -7.60
C MET A 161 -2.43 -22.94 -8.52
N ALA A 162 -2.27 -24.23 -8.25
CA ALA A 162 -2.90 -25.31 -9.04
C ALA A 162 -4.44 -25.24 -9.02
N ALA A 163 -5.05 -24.81 -7.90
CA ALA A 163 -6.49 -24.62 -7.82
C ALA A 163 -6.95 -23.42 -8.65
N LEU A 164 -6.20 -22.32 -8.63
CA LEU A 164 -6.43 -21.16 -9.47
C LEU A 164 -6.32 -21.50 -10.96
N ASP A 165 -5.23 -22.17 -11.36
CA ASP A 165 -5.00 -22.55 -12.76
C ASP A 165 -6.15 -23.43 -13.28
N ARG A 166 -6.65 -24.39 -12.49
CA ARG A 166 -7.85 -25.19 -12.85
C ARG A 166 -9.13 -24.36 -12.97
N PHE A 167 -9.28 -23.32 -12.15
CA PHE A 167 -10.44 -22.43 -12.24
C PHE A 167 -10.41 -21.62 -13.53
N LEU A 168 -9.27 -20.99 -13.84
CA LEU A 168 -9.11 -20.14 -15.03
C LEU A 168 -9.24 -20.98 -16.32
N ALA A 169 -8.70 -22.20 -16.35
CA ALA A 169 -8.76 -23.11 -17.50
C ALA A 169 -10.18 -23.54 -17.89
N ARG A 170 -11.20 -23.36 -17.02
CA ARG A 170 -12.61 -23.66 -17.36
C ARG A 170 -13.23 -22.67 -18.35
N ARG A 171 -12.66 -21.49 -18.45
CA ARG A 171 -13.15 -20.41 -19.32
C ARG A 171 -11.97 -19.68 -19.97
N PRO A 172 -11.25 -20.35 -20.89
CA PRO A 172 -10.07 -19.75 -21.54
C PRO A 172 -10.41 -18.55 -22.43
N ASP A 173 -11.68 -18.43 -22.82
CA ASP A 173 -12.26 -17.33 -23.57
C ASP A 173 -12.58 -16.09 -22.74
N ALA A 174 -12.59 -16.21 -21.40
CA ALA A 174 -13.00 -15.13 -20.52
C ALA A 174 -11.85 -14.13 -20.25
N LEU A 175 -12.22 -12.87 -20.03
CA LEU A 175 -11.32 -11.90 -19.40
C LEU A 175 -11.13 -12.30 -17.92
N HIS A 176 -9.95 -12.75 -17.58
CA HIS A 176 -9.60 -13.09 -16.21
C HIS A 176 -9.30 -11.83 -15.41
N ALA A 177 -10.28 -11.40 -14.60
CA ALA A 177 -10.17 -10.26 -13.72
C ALA A 177 -9.75 -10.67 -12.30
N ILE A 178 -9.04 -9.81 -11.60
CA ILE A 178 -8.65 -10.00 -10.20
C ILE A 178 -8.94 -8.77 -9.35
N TRP A 179 -9.44 -9.00 -8.16
CA TRP A 179 -9.47 -8.03 -7.08
C TRP A 179 -8.65 -8.54 -5.91
N PHE A 180 -7.88 -7.65 -5.27
CA PHE A 180 -7.09 -7.98 -4.08
C PHE A 180 -7.14 -6.87 -3.04
N GLY A 181 -7.23 -7.27 -1.77
CA GLY A 181 -7.31 -6.32 -0.68
C GLY A 181 -7.85 -6.91 0.62
N LYS A 182 -7.95 -6.07 1.64
CA LYS A 182 -8.58 -6.46 2.91
C LYS A 182 -10.10 -6.56 2.74
N SER A 183 -10.69 -7.65 3.22
CA SER A 183 -12.15 -7.84 3.23
C SER A 183 -12.81 -7.42 4.54
N LEU A 184 -12.05 -7.18 5.60
CA LEU A 184 -12.56 -6.79 6.91
C LEU A 184 -12.63 -5.28 7.07
N GLY A 185 -13.69 -4.82 7.75
CA GLY A 185 -13.96 -3.40 7.99
C GLY A 185 -14.95 -2.77 7.00
N SER A 186 -15.68 -1.76 7.45
CA SER A 186 -16.73 -1.07 6.68
C SER A 186 -16.16 -0.19 5.56
N VAL A 187 -14.91 0.25 5.68
CA VAL A 187 -14.18 1.02 4.66
C VAL A 187 -13.27 0.13 3.79
N SER A 188 -13.45 -1.19 3.84
CA SER A 188 -12.65 -2.09 3.02
C SER A 188 -13.13 -2.04 1.57
N GLY A 189 -12.19 -2.09 0.62
CA GLY A 189 -12.51 -2.16 -0.81
C GLY A 189 -13.36 -3.36 -1.22
N TYR A 190 -13.50 -4.38 -0.37
CA TYR A 190 -14.38 -5.53 -0.61
C TYR A 190 -15.87 -5.15 -0.69
N ALA A 191 -16.31 -4.17 0.11
CA ALA A 191 -17.68 -3.67 0.02
C ALA A 191 -17.93 -2.97 -1.33
N HIS A 192 -16.94 -2.25 -1.83
CA HIS A 192 -17.01 -1.58 -3.13
C HIS A 192 -16.98 -2.57 -4.30
N LEU A 193 -16.29 -3.70 -4.15
CA LEU A 193 -16.27 -4.75 -5.17
C LEU A 193 -17.68 -5.30 -5.46
N HIS A 194 -18.52 -5.45 -4.45
CA HIS A 194 -19.90 -5.86 -4.64
C HIS A 194 -20.72 -4.84 -5.47
N ALA A 195 -20.40 -3.56 -5.36
CA ALA A 195 -21.10 -2.52 -6.12
C ALA A 195 -20.84 -2.61 -7.63
N VAL A 196 -19.69 -3.14 -8.05
CA VAL A 196 -19.34 -3.32 -9.47
C VAL A 196 -19.57 -4.74 -9.99
N ALA A 197 -20.02 -5.67 -9.14
CA ALA A 197 -20.23 -7.07 -9.52
C ALA A 197 -21.25 -7.23 -10.66
N ASP A 198 -22.33 -6.47 -10.60
CA ASP A 198 -23.38 -6.50 -11.65
C ASP A 198 -22.87 -5.88 -12.96
N LEU A 199 -22.05 -4.84 -12.90
CA LEU A 199 -21.38 -4.26 -14.08
C LEU A 199 -20.44 -5.28 -14.73
N LEU A 200 -19.65 -6.02 -13.96
CA LEU A 200 -18.78 -7.07 -14.48
C LEU A 200 -19.60 -8.20 -15.11
N ALA A 201 -20.72 -8.58 -14.51
CA ALA A 201 -21.60 -9.63 -15.02
C ALA A 201 -22.39 -9.22 -16.28
N ALA A 202 -22.61 -7.93 -16.49
CA ALA A 202 -23.35 -7.36 -17.61
C ALA A 202 -22.51 -7.13 -18.88
N GLN A 203 -21.21 -7.37 -18.84
CA GLN A 203 -20.35 -7.18 -20.02
C GLN A 203 -20.73 -8.12 -21.16
N PRO A 204 -20.63 -7.70 -22.43
CA PRO A 204 -21.01 -8.51 -23.59
C PRO A 204 -20.03 -9.66 -23.89
N PHE A 205 -18.99 -9.82 -23.09
CA PHE A 205 -18.01 -10.89 -23.15
C PHE A 205 -17.84 -11.55 -21.77
N PRO A 206 -17.39 -12.81 -21.71
CA PRO A 206 -17.29 -13.52 -20.45
C PRO A 206 -16.18 -12.94 -19.57
N ILE A 207 -16.48 -12.75 -18.28
CA ILE A 207 -15.50 -12.37 -17.25
C ILE A 207 -15.50 -13.43 -16.16
N THR A 208 -14.32 -13.81 -15.69
CA THR A 208 -14.13 -14.52 -14.41
C THR A 208 -13.46 -13.60 -13.41
N LEU A 209 -13.79 -13.72 -12.13
CA LEU A 209 -13.21 -12.89 -11.09
C LEU A 209 -12.49 -13.74 -10.06
N THR A 210 -11.22 -13.43 -9.80
CA THR A 210 -10.50 -13.94 -8.64
C THR A 210 -10.49 -12.90 -7.52
N VAL A 211 -10.90 -13.30 -6.33
CA VAL A 211 -10.89 -12.45 -5.13
C VAL A 211 -9.77 -12.91 -4.20
N VAL A 212 -8.74 -12.08 -4.04
CA VAL A 212 -7.61 -12.35 -3.13
C VAL A 212 -7.79 -11.56 -1.83
N SER A 213 -7.95 -12.27 -0.71
CA SER A 213 -8.19 -11.61 0.57
C SER A 213 -7.81 -12.48 1.78
N ASN A 214 -7.90 -11.88 2.97
CA ASN A 214 -7.59 -12.52 4.25
C ASN A 214 -8.83 -12.87 5.09
N ALA A 215 -10.03 -12.90 4.51
CA ALA A 215 -11.28 -13.18 5.22
C ALA A 215 -12.14 -14.24 4.51
N PRO A 216 -11.75 -15.53 4.55
CA PRO A 216 -12.45 -16.61 3.86
C PRO A 216 -13.90 -16.78 4.32
N LEU A 217 -14.20 -16.59 5.61
CA LEU A 217 -15.56 -16.71 6.13
C LEU A 217 -16.49 -15.64 5.55
N ARG A 218 -16.04 -14.41 5.43
CA ARG A 218 -16.83 -13.33 4.81
C ARG A 218 -17.11 -13.63 3.34
N TRP A 219 -16.14 -14.18 2.63
CA TRP A 219 -16.31 -14.66 1.27
C TRP A 219 -17.37 -15.77 1.20
N LEU A 220 -17.24 -16.80 2.03
CA LEU A 220 -18.14 -17.96 2.04
C LEU A 220 -19.60 -17.56 2.28
N LEU A 221 -19.83 -16.64 3.23
CA LEU A 221 -21.16 -16.13 3.57
C LEU A 221 -21.80 -15.25 2.47
N GLY A 222 -20.99 -14.64 1.62
CA GLY A 222 -21.44 -13.73 0.54
C GLY A 222 -21.42 -14.32 -0.87
N ARG A 223 -20.87 -15.52 -1.06
CA ARG A 223 -20.58 -16.09 -2.38
C ARG A 223 -21.82 -16.25 -3.30
N TRP A 224 -22.98 -16.42 -2.75
CA TRP A 224 -24.25 -16.58 -3.48
C TRP A 224 -24.73 -15.28 -4.17
N ARG A 225 -24.17 -14.13 -3.83
CA ARG A 225 -24.53 -12.83 -4.43
C ARG A 225 -23.88 -12.57 -5.78
N TRP A 226 -22.92 -13.41 -6.18
CA TRP A 226 -22.17 -13.19 -7.41
C TRP A 226 -22.92 -13.78 -8.62
N ARG A 227 -23.15 -12.97 -9.63
CA ARG A 227 -23.76 -13.37 -10.89
C ARG A 227 -22.74 -13.79 -11.96
N LEU A 228 -21.47 -13.82 -11.61
CA LEU A 228 -20.36 -14.26 -12.46
C LEU A 228 -19.60 -15.39 -11.75
N GLN A 229 -18.73 -16.07 -12.51
CA GLN A 229 -17.85 -17.10 -11.92
C GLN A 229 -16.76 -16.45 -11.08
N VAL A 230 -16.72 -16.77 -9.80
CA VAL A 230 -15.76 -16.19 -8.85
C VAL A 230 -14.99 -17.27 -8.11
N HIS A 231 -13.68 -17.08 -8.00
CA HIS A 231 -12.78 -17.92 -7.22
C HIS A 231 -12.15 -17.12 -6.08
N TYR A 232 -12.10 -17.71 -4.89
CA TYR A 232 -11.43 -17.10 -3.75
C TYR A 232 -10.03 -17.68 -3.56
N VAL A 233 -9.07 -16.79 -3.39
CA VAL A 233 -7.67 -17.11 -3.07
C VAL A 233 -7.33 -16.47 -1.73
N GLY A 234 -6.95 -17.26 -0.74
CA GLY A 234 -6.44 -16.72 0.54
C GLY A 234 -5.14 -15.95 0.30
N TRP A 235 -5.04 -14.73 0.82
CA TRP A 235 -3.85 -13.93 0.64
C TRP A 235 -2.62 -14.56 1.31
N ARG A 236 -1.53 -14.69 0.55
CA ARG A 236 -0.21 -15.13 1.02
C ARG A 236 0.85 -14.25 0.34
N GLN A 237 1.82 -13.77 1.09
CA GLN A 237 2.88 -12.92 0.55
C GLN A 237 3.66 -13.66 -0.56
N GLU A 238 3.99 -14.92 -0.35
CA GLU A 238 4.77 -15.74 -1.28
C GLU A 238 4.09 -16.00 -2.64
N THR A 239 2.74 -16.03 -2.67
CA THR A 239 2.00 -16.31 -3.91
C THR A 239 1.38 -15.07 -4.53
N ALA A 240 1.35 -13.94 -3.83
CA ALA A 240 0.59 -12.77 -4.24
C ALA A 240 0.93 -12.30 -5.66
N HIS A 241 2.21 -12.20 -5.98
CA HIS A 241 2.67 -11.79 -7.32
C HIS A 241 2.33 -12.82 -8.39
N ALA A 242 2.61 -14.09 -8.14
CA ALA A 242 2.32 -15.18 -9.08
C ALA A 242 0.80 -15.33 -9.34
N VAL A 243 -0.05 -15.09 -8.34
CA VAL A 243 -1.50 -15.03 -8.49
C VAL A 243 -1.91 -13.88 -9.40
N LEU A 244 -1.34 -12.68 -9.21
CA LEU A 244 -1.60 -11.54 -10.09
C LEU A 244 -1.28 -11.88 -11.54
N GLN A 245 -0.10 -12.41 -11.82
CA GLN A 245 0.37 -12.74 -13.17
C GLN A 245 -0.49 -13.75 -13.94
N ARG A 246 -1.46 -14.44 -13.30
CA ARG A 246 -2.44 -15.32 -13.95
C ARG A 246 -3.63 -14.57 -14.56
N HIS A 247 -3.68 -13.25 -14.41
CA HIS A 247 -4.82 -12.42 -14.81
C HIS A 247 -4.40 -11.37 -15.84
N ARG A 248 -5.39 -10.86 -16.59
CA ARG A 248 -5.18 -9.73 -17.52
C ARG A 248 -5.48 -8.39 -16.89
N VAL A 249 -6.46 -8.31 -15.99
CA VAL A 249 -6.94 -7.04 -15.47
C VAL A 249 -7.17 -7.09 -13.97
N ALA A 250 -6.72 -6.06 -13.26
CA ALA A 250 -7.13 -5.80 -11.90
C ALA A 250 -8.33 -4.84 -11.88
N VAL A 251 -9.37 -5.19 -11.13
CA VAL A 251 -10.57 -4.38 -10.93
C VAL A 251 -10.54 -3.81 -9.52
N LEU A 252 -10.42 -2.50 -9.38
CA LEU A 252 -10.11 -1.82 -8.13
C LEU A 252 -11.12 -0.70 -7.82
N PRO A 253 -12.38 -1.05 -7.49
CA PRO A 253 -13.36 -0.05 -7.08
C PRO A 253 -12.97 0.62 -5.76
N VAL A 254 -13.17 1.94 -5.70
CA VAL A 254 -12.88 2.77 -4.52
C VAL A 254 -13.99 3.80 -4.37
N ALA A 255 -14.71 3.78 -3.23
CA ALA A 255 -15.59 4.91 -2.93
C ALA A 255 -14.76 6.11 -2.48
N SER A 256 -15.00 7.28 -3.07
CA SER A 256 -14.36 8.53 -2.68
C SER A 256 -14.96 9.02 -1.35
N ASN A 257 -14.10 9.19 -0.35
CA ASN A 257 -14.42 9.78 0.95
C ASN A 257 -13.13 10.27 1.62
N ASP A 258 -13.24 11.03 2.72
CA ASP A 258 -12.11 11.64 3.42
C ASP A 258 -11.02 10.65 3.85
N TYR A 259 -11.36 9.37 4.03
CA TYR A 259 -10.38 8.35 4.36
C TYR A 259 -9.70 7.77 3.12
N THR A 260 -10.43 7.57 2.03
CA THR A 260 -9.91 6.90 0.82
C THR A 260 -9.13 7.84 -0.09
N VAL A 261 -9.48 9.13 -0.17
CA VAL A 261 -8.79 10.09 -1.04
C VAL A 261 -7.32 10.30 -0.65
N GLY A 262 -6.97 10.11 0.62
CA GLY A 262 -5.59 10.15 1.11
C GLY A 262 -4.78 8.87 0.89
N LYS A 263 -5.37 7.81 0.30
CA LYS A 263 -4.69 6.51 0.09
C LYS A 263 -3.62 6.59 -0.97
N THR A 264 -2.70 5.63 -0.89
CA THR A 264 -1.55 5.50 -1.80
C THR A 264 -1.92 4.77 -3.09
N ILE A 265 -1.06 4.92 -4.08
CA ILE A 265 -1.11 4.27 -5.39
C ILE A 265 -0.90 2.74 -5.34
N ASN A 266 -0.61 2.15 -4.19
CA ASN A 266 -0.07 0.80 -4.04
C ASN A 266 -0.84 -0.29 -4.79
N ARG A 267 -2.18 -0.31 -4.72
CA ARG A 267 -2.95 -1.37 -5.40
C ARG A 267 -2.84 -1.32 -6.93
N PRO A 268 -3.19 -0.20 -7.61
CA PRO A 268 -3.04 -0.14 -9.06
C PRO A 268 -1.58 -0.29 -9.50
N ALA A 269 -0.63 0.25 -8.74
CA ALA A 269 0.79 0.12 -9.05
C ALA A 269 1.28 -1.34 -8.92
N THR A 270 0.87 -2.07 -7.88
CA THR A 270 1.20 -3.50 -7.72
C THR A 270 0.64 -4.33 -8.87
N ALA A 271 -0.60 -4.07 -9.31
CA ALA A 271 -1.19 -4.75 -10.44
C ALA A 271 -0.45 -4.45 -11.76
N LEU A 272 -0.17 -3.18 -12.02
CA LEU A 272 0.56 -2.75 -13.21
C LEU A 272 1.99 -3.30 -13.25
N LEU A 273 2.71 -3.31 -12.12
CA LEU A 273 4.04 -3.92 -11.99
C LEU A 273 3.99 -5.42 -12.26
N ALA A 274 2.91 -6.11 -11.87
CA ALA A 274 2.72 -7.53 -12.20
C ALA A 274 2.34 -7.79 -13.67
N GLY A 275 2.19 -6.75 -14.49
CA GLY A 275 1.89 -6.82 -15.92
C GLY A 275 0.40 -6.78 -16.28
N LEU A 276 -0.47 -6.45 -15.32
CA LEU A 276 -1.91 -6.38 -15.57
C LEU A 276 -2.33 -5.01 -16.10
N GLY A 277 -3.40 -4.98 -16.89
CA GLY A 277 -4.24 -3.81 -17.03
C GLY A 277 -4.92 -3.47 -15.71
N VAL A 278 -5.35 -2.24 -15.54
CA VAL A 278 -6.07 -1.80 -14.33
C VAL A 278 -7.31 -1.03 -14.72
N VAL A 279 -8.44 -1.40 -14.15
CA VAL A 279 -9.69 -0.60 -14.17
C VAL A 279 -10.00 -0.22 -12.72
N ALA A 280 -10.09 1.06 -12.44
CA ALA A 280 -10.28 1.56 -11.08
C ALA A 280 -11.09 2.86 -11.05
N ASP A 281 -11.77 3.11 -9.92
CA ASP A 281 -12.21 4.47 -9.61
C ASP A 281 -11.01 5.31 -9.23
N SER A 282 -10.98 6.58 -9.67
CA SER A 282 -9.87 7.46 -9.36
C SER A 282 -9.91 8.01 -7.93
N ILE A 283 -8.73 8.21 -7.39
CA ILE A 283 -8.46 9.06 -6.24
C ILE A 283 -7.19 9.88 -6.55
N PRO A 284 -6.90 10.98 -5.85
CA PRO A 284 -5.80 11.87 -6.23
C PRO A 284 -4.46 11.18 -6.48
N SER A 285 -4.12 10.15 -5.71
CA SER A 285 -2.87 9.39 -5.92
C SER A 285 -2.88 8.50 -7.16
N TYR A 286 -4.05 8.15 -7.72
CA TYR A 286 -4.14 7.29 -8.90
C TYR A 286 -3.98 8.08 -10.20
N GLU A 287 -4.20 9.40 -10.15
CA GLU A 287 -4.18 10.28 -11.33
C GLU A 287 -2.85 10.22 -12.12
N GLU A 288 -1.73 10.00 -11.43
CA GLU A 288 -0.45 9.84 -12.12
C GLU A 288 -0.37 8.59 -13.00
N LEU A 289 -1.26 7.61 -12.78
CA LEU A 289 -1.37 6.40 -13.61
C LEU A 289 -2.37 6.54 -14.76
N ARG A 290 -3.16 7.61 -14.82
CA ARG A 290 -4.18 7.82 -15.87
C ARG A 290 -3.65 7.61 -17.30
N PRO A 291 -2.41 7.98 -17.65
CA PRO A 291 -1.86 7.68 -18.96
C PRO A 291 -1.65 6.20 -19.27
N PHE A 292 -1.66 5.32 -18.28
CA PHE A 292 -1.25 3.91 -18.41
C PHE A 292 -2.37 2.92 -18.10
N VAL A 293 -3.46 3.36 -17.45
CA VAL A 293 -4.54 2.50 -16.96
C VAL A 293 -5.90 3.15 -17.21
N ALA A 294 -6.99 2.39 -17.06
CA ALA A 294 -8.35 2.90 -17.17
C ALA A 294 -8.82 3.41 -15.79
N LEU A 295 -8.93 4.72 -15.61
CA LEU A 295 -9.52 5.34 -14.43
C LEU A 295 -10.89 5.90 -14.80
N ASP A 296 -11.92 5.55 -14.01
CA ASP A 296 -13.32 5.98 -14.15
C ASP A 296 -13.98 5.52 -15.48
N ASP A 297 -13.31 4.67 -16.24
CA ASP A 297 -13.77 4.08 -17.49
C ASP A 297 -13.86 2.56 -17.35
N TRP A 298 -14.90 2.10 -16.66
CA TRP A 298 -15.08 0.67 -16.36
C TRP A 298 -15.37 -0.16 -17.62
N GLU A 299 -16.36 0.24 -18.43
CA GLU A 299 -16.78 -0.52 -19.61
C GLU A 299 -15.70 -0.47 -20.70
N GLY A 300 -15.23 0.73 -21.06
CA GLY A 300 -14.20 0.90 -22.07
C GLY A 300 -12.86 0.25 -21.67
N GLY A 301 -12.45 0.37 -20.41
CA GLY A 301 -11.25 -0.27 -19.89
C GLY A 301 -11.31 -1.80 -19.95
N LEU A 302 -12.42 -2.40 -19.51
CA LEU A 302 -12.62 -3.86 -19.59
C LEU A 302 -12.62 -4.33 -21.04
N ALA A 303 -13.33 -3.62 -21.94
CA ALA A 303 -13.39 -3.96 -23.36
C ALA A 303 -12.01 -3.88 -24.04
N ARG A 304 -11.21 -2.85 -23.74
CA ARG A 304 -9.83 -2.73 -24.24
C ARG A 304 -8.97 -3.90 -23.80
N TYR A 305 -8.96 -4.25 -22.53
CA TYR A 305 -8.14 -5.37 -22.01
C TYR A 305 -8.64 -6.74 -22.47
N HIS A 306 -9.91 -6.87 -22.87
CA HIS A 306 -10.43 -8.09 -23.47
C HIS A 306 -10.05 -8.20 -24.96
N HIS A 307 -10.32 -7.16 -25.76
CA HIS A 307 -10.25 -7.21 -27.23
C HIS A 307 -8.91 -6.73 -27.80
N GLN A 308 -8.17 -5.85 -27.10
CA GLN A 308 -6.99 -5.14 -27.61
C GLN A 308 -5.74 -5.39 -26.77
N TRP A 309 -5.66 -6.56 -26.12
CA TRP A 309 -4.59 -6.87 -25.16
C TRP A 309 -3.18 -6.61 -25.69
N GLU A 310 -2.88 -7.05 -26.89
CA GLU A 310 -1.53 -6.87 -27.48
C GLU A 310 -1.23 -5.38 -27.77
N ALA A 311 -2.23 -4.61 -28.16
CA ALA A 311 -2.08 -3.18 -28.40
C ALA A 311 -1.85 -2.38 -27.09
N GLU A 312 -2.33 -2.88 -25.95
CA GLU A 312 -2.14 -2.26 -24.64
C GLU A 312 -0.73 -2.55 -24.04
N GLN A 313 -0.01 -3.58 -24.50
CA GLN A 313 1.26 -3.99 -23.90
C GLN A 313 2.34 -2.89 -23.86
N PRO A 314 2.54 -2.08 -24.92
CA PRO A 314 3.51 -0.97 -24.86
C PRO A 314 3.16 0.06 -23.78
N LEU A 315 1.87 0.37 -23.60
CA LEU A 315 1.40 1.32 -22.61
C LEU A 315 1.60 0.80 -21.18
N LEU A 316 1.26 -0.46 -20.95
CA LEU A 316 1.50 -1.12 -19.67
C LEU A 316 3.02 -1.21 -19.36
N ALA A 317 3.86 -1.44 -20.36
CA ALA A 317 5.32 -1.45 -20.20
C ALA A 317 5.86 -0.05 -19.81
N ALA A 318 5.37 1.00 -20.44
CA ALA A 318 5.71 2.38 -20.08
C ALA A 318 5.29 2.71 -18.64
N GLY A 319 4.09 2.27 -18.22
CA GLY A 319 3.63 2.43 -16.84
C GLY A 319 4.49 1.68 -15.83
N ARG A 320 4.94 0.46 -16.13
CA ARG A 320 5.88 -0.29 -15.28
C ARG A 320 7.21 0.44 -15.15
N ALA A 321 7.76 0.96 -16.24
CA ALA A 321 9.00 1.74 -16.22
C ALA A 321 8.86 3.01 -15.39
N HIS A 322 7.74 3.72 -15.53
CA HIS A 322 7.41 4.90 -14.72
C HIS A 322 7.40 4.55 -13.22
N LEU A 323 6.70 3.48 -12.83
CA LEU A 323 6.63 3.04 -11.44
C LEU A 323 8.00 2.61 -10.89
N ALA A 324 8.78 1.84 -11.64
CA ALA A 324 10.10 1.41 -11.22
C ALA A 324 11.05 2.60 -10.96
N ALA A 325 11.00 3.63 -11.81
CA ALA A 325 11.82 4.83 -11.65
C ALA A 325 11.46 5.65 -10.40
N ARG A 326 10.19 5.63 -9.97
CA ARG A 326 9.69 6.52 -8.89
C ARG A 326 9.48 5.83 -7.54
N TYR A 327 9.14 4.54 -7.55
CA TYR A 327 8.64 3.78 -6.40
C TYR A 327 9.51 2.56 -6.06
N SER A 328 10.62 2.33 -6.78
CA SER A 328 11.59 1.30 -6.35
C SER A 328 12.16 1.65 -4.96
N PRO A 329 12.56 0.64 -4.17
CA PRO A 329 13.16 0.87 -2.85
C PRO A 329 14.31 1.87 -2.89
N LEU A 330 15.14 1.80 -3.94
CA LEU A 330 16.25 2.74 -4.15
C LEU A 330 15.78 4.17 -4.42
N ALA A 331 14.75 4.35 -5.24
CA ALA A 331 14.19 5.67 -5.55
C ALA A 331 13.57 6.33 -4.30
N VAL A 332 12.86 5.55 -3.49
CA VAL A 332 12.26 6.03 -2.24
C VAL A 332 13.34 6.30 -1.18
N ALA A 333 14.36 5.43 -1.06
CA ALA A 333 15.49 5.66 -0.15
C ALA A 333 16.24 6.97 -0.46
N ARG A 334 16.41 7.34 -1.74
CA ARG A 334 17.00 8.63 -2.12
C ARG A 334 16.20 9.82 -1.58
N ARG A 335 14.86 9.73 -1.55
CA ARG A 335 14.00 10.79 -0.98
C ARG A 335 14.12 10.86 0.53
N TRP A 336 14.22 9.72 1.22
CA TRP A 336 14.50 9.66 2.64
C TRP A 336 15.86 10.26 2.98
N ARG A 337 16.89 9.95 2.18
CA ARG A 337 18.24 10.49 2.38
C ARG A 337 18.23 12.02 2.36
N VAL A 338 17.51 12.66 1.42
CA VAL A 338 17.39 14.13 1.37
C VAL A 338 16.77 14.70 2.67
N VAL A 339 15.90 13.96 3.34
CA VAL A 339 15.35 14.39 4.63
C VAL A 339 16.39 14.21 5.74
N LEU A 340 17.05 13.05 5.80
CA LEU A 340 18.03 12.73 6.84
C LEU A 340 19.30 13.59 6.76
N ASP A 341 19.75 13.94 5.56
CA ASP A 341 20.93 14.79 5.34
C ASP A 341 20.73 16.26 5.81
N ARG A 342 19.50 16.66 6.14
CA ARG A 342 19.16 18.01 6.62
C ARG A 342 19.00 18.10 8.14
N LEU A 343 19.10 16.97 8.83
CA LEU A 343 19.01 16.85 10.28
C LEU A 343 20.40 16.78 10.92
#